data_329216acae6e12503531947d9d05e720
#
_entry.id   329216acae6e12503531947d9d05e720
#
_cell.length_a   1.000
_cell.length_b   1.000
_cell.length_c   1.000
_cell.angle_alpha   90.00
_cell.angle_beta   90.00
_cell.angle_gamma   90.00
#
_symmetry.space_group_name_H-M   'P 1'
#
loop_
_entity.id
_entity.type
_entity.pdbx_description
1 polymer ?
#
loop_
_entity_poly.entity_id
_entity_poly.type
_entity_poly.pdbx_seq_one_letter_code
_entity_poly.pdbx_strand_id
1 'polypeptide(L)'
;MKNPPNYWAVVPAAGVGKRMGVAIPKQYLQLHGRTVIEQTLGRLCAHPQIQAVVVALGADDELWPTIQPTLLHQNKLLTTIGGAERCHSVYNGLLKLEDRASDDDWVLVHDAARPCLHHNDIDRLIATLADHPVGGLLGVPVADTMKRTNEQGEVIATVSRDNLWRAMTPQMFRYSLLKQALADALNANVMVTDEAAAIERAGHTPRMVECRADNIKITRPEDLTLAEMYLARQEEE
;
A
#
# COMPACT_ATOMS: atom_id res chain seq x y z
N MET A 1 -0.61 30.64 -11.60
CA MET A 1 -1.33 29.35 -11.64
C MET A 1 -0.49 28.38 -10.84
N LYS A 2 -1.04 27.64 -9.87
CA LYS A 2 -0.30 26.55 -9.19
C LYS A 2 -0.03 25.46 -10.23
N ASN A 3 1.18 24.90 -10.23
CA ASN A 3 1.47 23.71 -11.02
C ASN A 3 0.55 22.57 -10.58
N PRO A 4 0.15 21.66 -11.49
CA PRO A 4 -0.60 20.48 -11.10
C PRO A 4 0.23 19.66 -10.09
N PRO A 5 -0.42 19.03 -9.11
CA PRO A 5 0.29 18.23 -8.10
C PRO A 5 0.95 17.00 -8.73
N ASN A 6 2.10 16.63 -8.23
CA ASN A 6 2.77 15.39 -8.58
C ASN A 6 2.20 14.22 -7.76
N TYR A 7 2.46 13.00 -8.26
CA TYR A 7 2.09 11.75 -7.60
C TYR A 7 3.33 10.95 -7.27
N TRP A 8 3.51 10.63 -6.01
CA TRP A 8 4.59 9.82 -5.47
C TRP A 8 4.04 8.53 -4.91
N ALA A 9 4.83 7.48 -4.84
CA ALA A 9 4.43 6.26 -4.15
C ALA A 9 5.42 5.90 -3.04
N VAL A 10 4.90 5.29 -1.97
CA VAL A 10 5.69 4.72 -0.87
C VAL A 10 5.29 3.26 -0.68
N VAL A 11 6.27 2.36 -0.68
CA VAL A 11 6.08 0.92 -0.53
C VAL A 11 6.82 0.44 0.72
N PRO A 12 6.12 0.23 1.86
CA PRO A 12 6.74 -0.37 3.04
C PRO A 12 7.05 -1.84 2.78
N ALA A 13 8.34 -2.20 2.82
CA ALA A 13 8.87 -3.53 2.52
C ALA A 13 9.81 -4.09 3.60
N ALA A 14 9.95 -3.42 4.76
CA ALA A 14 10.84 -3.85 5.85
C ALA A 14 10.33 -5.06 6.66
N GLY A 15 9.08 -5.48 6.46
CA GLY A 15 8.47 -6.56 7.24
C GLY A 15 8.95 -7.95 6.82
N VAL A 16 9.30 -8.79 7.79
CA VAL A 16 9.78 -10.17 7.59
C VAL A 16 8.68 -11.22 7.35
N GLY A 17 7.41 -10.83 7.38
CA GLY A 17 6.30 -11.72 6.96
C GLY A 17 6.06 -12.96 7.83
N LYS A 18 6.22 -12.91 9.15
CA LYS A 18 6.17 -14.03 10.12
C LYS A 18 5.03 -15.05 9.92
N ARG A 19 3.90 -14.63 9.33
CA ARG A 19 2.70 -15.48 9.12
C ARG A 19 2.82 -16.49 7.98
N MET A 20 3.82 -16.37 7.10
CA MET A 20 4.00 -17.28 5.96
C MET A 20 4.70 -18.59 6.33
N GLY A 21 5.32 -18.68 7.52
CA GLY A 21 6.02 -19.90 7.96
C GLY A 21 7.27 -20.28 7.14
N VAL A 22 7.75 -19.39 6.26
CA VAL A 22 8.91 -19.60 5.41
C VAL A 22 10.08 -18.70 5.83
N ALA A 23 11.30 -19.16 5.54
CA ALA A 23 12.53 -18.45 5.92
C ALA A 23 12.73 -17.14 5.10
N ILE A 24 12.15 -17.07 3.90
CA ILE A 24 12.28 -15.92 2.99
C ILE A 24 11.12 -14.95 3.25
N PRO A 25 11.36 -13.64 3.40
CA PRO A 25 10.28 -12.65 3.52
C PRO A 25 9.34 -12.73 2.31
N LYS A 26 8.03 -12.69 2.58
CA LYS A 26 6.98 -12.96 1.57
C LYS A 26 7.06 -12.11 0.30
N GLN A 27 7.57 -10.88 0.41
CA GLN A 27 7.75 -9.98 -0.73
C GLN A 27 8.81 -10.48 -1.72
N TYR A 28 9.68 -11.41 -1.32
CA TYR A 28 10.71 -12.03 -2.17
C TYR A 28 10.32 -13.42 -2.67
N LEU A 29 9.13 -13.92 -2.35
CA LEU A 29 8.64 -15.17 -2.92
C LEU A 29 8.42 -15.04 -4.43
N GLN A 30 8.68 -16.13 -5.15
CA GLN A 30 8.49 -16.18 -6.60
C GLN A 30 7.00 -16.15 -6.95
N LEU A 31 6.65 -15.35 -7.93
CA LEU A 31 5.31 -15.16 -8.43
C LEU A 31 5.36 -14.82 -9.93
N HIS A 32 4.86 -15.70 -10.78
CA HIS A 32 4.78 -15.49 -12.23
C HIS A 32 6.12 -15.01 -12.85
N GLY A 33 7.20 -15.76 -12.56
CA GLY A 33 8.54 -15.51 -13.10
C GLY A 33 9.33 -14.35 -12.48
N ARG A 34 8.78 -13.65 -11.48
CA ARG A 34 9.42 -12.57 -10.72
C ARG A 34 9.12 -12.71 -9.23
N THR A 35 9.73 -11.90 -8.40
CA THR A 35 9.31 -11.83 -6.99
C THR A 35 8.03 -10.99 -6.82
N VAL A 36 7.30 -11.22 -5.73
CA VAL A 36 6.10 -10.43 -5.38
C VAL A 36 6.36 -8.93 -5.40
N ILE A 37 7.49 -8.49 -4.84
CA ILE A 37 7.84 -7.06 -4.81
C ILE A 37 8.18 -6.53 -6.20
N GLU A 38 8.85 -7.31 -7.07
CA GLU A 38 9.11 -6.91 -8.46
C GLU A 38 7.81 -6.68 -9.23
N GLN A 39 6.83 -7.59 -9.06
CA GLN A 39 5.49 -7.41 -9.65
C GLN A 39 4.83 -6.13 -9.14
N THR A 40 4.82 -5.91 -7.82
CA THR A 40 4.22 -4.73 -7.20
C THR A 40 4.88 -3.43 -7.67
N LEU A 41 6.21 -3.37 -7.65
CA LEU A 41 6.95 -2.18 -8.08
C LEU A 41 6.78 -1.93 -9.57
N GLY A 42 6.74 -3.00 -10.38
CA GLY A 42 6.49 -2.89 -11.82
C GLY A 42 5.19 -2.16 -12.13
N ARG A 43 4.10 -2.48 -11.40
CA ARG A 43 2.79 -1.80 -11.56
C ARG A 43 2.86 -0.31 -11.23
N LEU A 44 3.50 0.04 -10.13
CA LEU A 44 3.61 1.44 -9.71
C LEU A 44 4.55 2.25 -10.61
N CYS A 45 5.72 1.70 -10.93
CA CYS A 45 6.73 2.41 -11.74
C CYS A 45 6.30 2.58 -13.20
N ALA A 46 5.54 1.63 -13.75
CA ALA A 46 5.02 1.71 -15.11
C ALA A 46 3.87 2.72 -15.25
N HIS A 47 3.23 3.14 -14.15
CA HIS A 47 2.15 4.10 -14.22
C HIS A 47 2.68 5.50 -14.61
N PRO A 48 2.10 6.15 -15.66
CA PRO A 48 2.67 7.39 -16.23
C PRO A 48 2.65 8.56 -15.25
N GLN A 49 1.65 8.66 -14.40
CA GLN A 49 1.50 9.78 -13.45
C GLN A 49 2.38 9.65 -12.21
N ILE A 50 2.89 8.46 -11.87
CA ILE A 50 3.77 8.27 -10.71
C ILE A 50 5.19 8.73 -11.07
N GLN A 51 5.69 9.75 -10.37
CA GLN A 51 7.01 10.35 -10.59
C GLN A 51 8.13 9.48 -10.06
N ALA A 52 7.98 8.99 -8.83
CA ALA A 52 8.92 8.05 -8.22
C ALA A 52 8.23 7.19 -7.15
N VAL A 53 8.87 6.05 -6.84
CA VAL A 53 8.45 5.07 -5.85
C VAL A 53 9.55 4.92 -4.81
N VAL A 54 9.26 5.23 -3.57
CA VAL A 54 10.16 5.02 -2.43
C VAL A 54 9.88 3.65 -1.82
N VAL A 55 10.89 2.79 -1.78
CA VAL A 55 10.82 1.48 -1.13
C VAL A 55 11.50 1.56 0.22
N ALA A 56 10.75 1.30 1.31
CA ALA A 56 11.30 1.28 2.67
C ALA A 56 11.68 -0.16 3.04
N LEU A 57 12.96 -0.46 3.05
CA LEU A 57 13.56 -1.78 3.22
C LEU A 57 13.99 -2.05 4.67
N GLY A 58 14.14 -3.32 5.04
CA GLY A 58 14.84 -3.67 6.28
C GLY A 58 16.28 -3.16 6.28
N ALA A 59 16.82 -2.82 7.45
CA ALA A 59 18.21 -2.33 7.56
C ALA A 59 19.22 -3.38 7.05
N ASP A 60 18.93 -4.67 7.30
CA ASP A 60 19.77 -5.80 6.93
C ASP A 60 19.15 -6.63 5.80
N ASP A 61 18.54 -5.96 4.81
CA ASP A 61 17.90 -6.64 3.69
C ASP A 61 18.94 -7.10 2.66
N GLU A 62 19.36 -8.36 2.76
CA GLU A 62 20.36 -8.99 1.87
C GLU A 62 19.76 -9.40 0.51
N LEU A 63 18.43 -9.48 0.39
CA LEU A 63 17.77 -9.93 -0.84
C LEU A 63 17.54 -8.77 -1.82
N TRP A 64 17.33 -7.57 -1.33
CA TRP A 64 17.11 -6.41 -2.20
C TRP A 64 18.22 -6.18 -3.23
N PRO A 65 19.54 -6.24 -2.87
CA PRO A 65 20.60 -6.08 -3.86
C PRO A 65 20.58 -7.12 -4.98
N THR A 66 20.00 -8.30 -4.74
CA THR A 66 19.95 -9.37 -5.74
C THR A 66 18.87 -9.14 -6.80
N ILE A 67 17.77 -8.46 -6.45
CA ILE A 67 16.65 -8.19 -7.37
C ILE A 67 16.69 -6.77 -7.96
N GLN A 68 17.33 -5.81 -7.29
CA GLN A 68 17.38 -4.43 -7.76
C GLN A 68 17.86 -4.29 -9.21
N PRO A 69 18.90 -5.02 -9.67
CA PRO A 69 19.37 -4.93 -11.05
C PRO A 69 18.36 -5.40 -12.09
N THR A 70 17.38 -6.24 -11.70
CA THR A 70 16.36 -6.82 -12.59
C THR A 70 15.09 -5.97 -12.68
N LEU A 71 14.95 -4.97 -11.81
CA LEU A 71 13.76 -4.12 -11.76
C LEU A 71 13.64 -3.24 -13.01
N LEU A 72 12.44 -3.21 -13.56
CA LEU A 72 12.08 -2.26 -14.62
C LEU A 72 11.94 -0.85 -14.02
N HIS A 73 12.23 0.19 -14.83
CA HIS A 73 12.07 1.58 -14.43
C HIS A 73 12.87 2.00 -13.18
N GLN A 74 14.10 1.49 -13.04
CA GLN A 74 14.98 1.79 -11.89
C GLN A 74 15.18 3.29 -11.65
N ASN A 75 15.10 4.11 -12.69
CA ASN A 75 15.20 5.58 -12.60
C ASN A 75 14.08 6.22 -11.77
N LYS A 76 12.95 5.53 -11.57
CA LYS A 76 11.86 5.96 -10.69
C LYS A 76 12.00 5.43 -9.25
N LEU A 77 12.94 4.53 -8.97
CA LEU A 77 13.07 3.90 -7.67
C LEU A 77 14.00 4.68 -6.74
N LEU A 78 13.53 4.91 -5.54
CA LEU A 78 14.28 5.44 -4.41
C LEU A 78 14.21 4.44 -3.26
N THR A 79 15.24 4.34 -2.45
CA THR A 79 15.24 3.46 -1.27
C THR A 79 15.46 4.26 0.00
N THR A 80 14.92 3.75 1.09
CA THR A 80 15.19 4.22 2.45
C THR A 80 15.14 3.04 3.42
N ILE A 81 15.71 3.20 4.61
CA ILE A 81 15.57 2.21 5.68
C ILE A 81 14.18 2.37 6.28
N GLY A 82 13.46 1.27 6.39
CA GLY A 82 12.18 1.19 7.10
C GLY A 82 12.36 1.28 8.62
N GLY A 83 11.30 1.06 9.36
CA GLY A 83 11.31 1.08 10.81
C GLY A 83 10.72 -0.19 11.41
N ALA A 84 10.60 -0.24 12.74
CA ALA A 84 10.14 -1.41 13.48
C ALA A 84 8.73 -1.87 13.09
N GLU A 85 7.86 -0.92 12.78
CA GLU A 85 6.48 -1.19 12.35
C GLU A 85 6.21 -0.58 10.98
N ARG A 86 5.07 -0.96 10.36
CA ARG A 86 4.68 -0.50 9.04
C ARG A 86 4.56 1.04 8.96
N CYS A 87 3.96 1.67 9.95
CA CYS A 87 3.80 3.13 10.00
C CYS A 87 5.15 3.87 10.06
N HIS A 88 6.16 3.35 10.77
CA HIS A 88 7.52 3.90 10.76
C HIS A 88 8.15 3.82 9.36
N SER A 89 7.96 2.68 8.67
CA SER A 89 8.50 2.49 7.33
C SER A 89 7.87 3.47 6.33
N VAL A 90 6.55 3.70 6.44
CA VAL A 90 5.85 4.69 5.61
C VAL A 90 6.35 6.10 5.93
N TYR A 91 6.47 6.46 7.20
CA TYR A 91 6.97 7.77 7.62
C TYR A 91 8.38 8.04 7.09
N ASN A 92 9.29 7.06 7.20
CA ASN A 92 10.64 7.16 6.62
C ASN A 92 10.62 7.31 5.10
N GLY A 93 9.66 6.65 4.43
CA GLY A 93 9.42 6.83 3.00
C GLY A 93 8.97 8.26 2.65
N LEU A 94 8.13 8.88 3.48
CA LEU A 94 7.72 10.28 3.30
C LEU A 94 8.89 11.25 3.55
N LEU A 95 9.73 11.01 4.55
CA LEU A 95 10.94 11.80 4.80
C LEU A 95 11.90 11.76 3.61
N LYS A 96 12.01 10.61 2.91
CA LYS A 96 12.84 10.48 1.69
C LYS A 96 12.37 11.36 0.54
N LEU A 97 11.11 11.81 0.57
CA LEU A 97 10.52 12.71 -0.44
C LEU A 97 10.64 14.20 -0.05
N GLU A 98 11.21 14.55 1.10
CA GLU A 98 11.17 15.91 1.66
C GLU A 98 11.74 16.97 0.72
N ASP A 99 12.83 16.66 0.01
CA ASP A 99 13.46 17.58 -0.95
C ASP A 99 12.84 17.51 -2.37
N ARG A 100 11.76 16.74 -2.57
CA ARG A 100 11.16 16.44 -3.88
C ARG A 100 9.69 16.75 -3.96
N ALA A 101 8.94 16.43 -2.92
CA ALA A 101 7.50 16.59 -2.87
C ALA A 101 7.13 17.97 -2.30
N SER A 102 6.16 18.59 -2.93
CA SER A 102 5.49 19.79 -2.42
C SER A 102 4.35 19.39 -1.47
N ASP A 103 3.95 20.30 -0.59
CA ASP A 103 2.90 20.06 0.42
C ASP A 103 1.58 19.56 -0.18
N ASP A 104 1.20 20.09 -1.34
CA ASP A 104 -0.03 19.77 -2.06
C ASP A 104 0.10 18.53 -2.98
N ASP A 105 1.29 17.92 -3.11
CA ASP A 105 1.48 16.70 -3.89
C ASP A 105 0.73 15.51 -3.27
N TRP A 106 0.48 14.50 -4.09
CA TRP A 106 -0.16 13.27 -3.66
C TRP A 106 0.83 12.15 -3.39
N VAL A 107 0.61 11.42 -2.31
CA VAL A 107 1.38 10.20 -2.02
C VAL A 107 0.44 9.00 -1.96
N LEU A 108 0.77 7.98 -2.74
CA LEU A 108 0.11 6.67 -2.76
C LEU A 108 0.93 5.71 -1.89
N VAL A 109 0.38 5.24 -0.78
CA VAL A 109 1.03 4.20 0.02
C VAL A 109 0.47 2.84 -0.40
N HIS A 110 1.35 1.94 -0.83
CA HIS A 110 0.94 0.63 -1.34
C HIS A 110 1.73 -0.51 -0.71
N ASP A 111 1.03 -1.57 -0.29
CA ASP A 111 1.66 -2.73 0.32
C ASP A 111 2.52 -3.51 -0.68
N ALA A 112 3.79 -3.80 -0.33
CA ALA A 112 4.71 -4.61 -1.16
C ALA A 112 4.15 -6.00 -1.52
N ALA A 113 3.19 -6.50 -0.77
CA ALA A 113 2.57 -7.82 -0.95
C ALA A 113 1.22 -7.77 -1.70
N ARG A 114 0.94 -6.73 -2.50
CA ARG A 114 -0.23 -6.63 -3.38
C ARG A 114 0.20 -6.48 -4.85
N PRO A 115 0.63 -7.56 -5.48
CA PRO A 115 1.19 -7.52 -6.84
C PRO A 115 0.14 -7.32 -7.94
N CYS A 116 -1.14 -7.55 -7.63
CA CYS A 116 -2.22 -7.55 -8.63
C CYS A 116 -2.90 -6.17 -8.79
N LEU A 117 -2.24 -5.08 -8.38
CA LEU A 117 -2.76 -3.72 -8.58
C LEU A 117 -2.92 -3.41 -10.07
N HIS A 118 -4.11 -3.02 -10.49
CA HIS A 118 -4.40 -2.63 -11.87
C HIS A 118 -4.22 -1.12 -12.09
N HIS A 119 -3.70 -0.70 -13.25
CA HIS A 119 -3.53 0.72 -13.55
C HIS A 119 -4.86 1.48 -13.52
N ASN A 120 -5.94 0.87 -14.01
CA ASN A 120 -7.27 1.50 -13.97
C ASN A 120 -7.76 1.80 -12.53
N ASP A 121 -7.32 1.06 -11.53
CA ASP A 121 -7.63 1.36 -10.13
C ASP A 121 -6.84 2.57 -9.62
N ILE A 122 -5.59 2.74 -10.07
CA ILE A 122 -4.79 3.95 -9.79
C ILE A 122 -5.45 5.15 -10.46
N ASP A 123 -5.81 5.05 -11.74
CA ASP A 123 -6.49 6.12 -12.49
C ASP A 123 -7.80 6.53 -11.81
N ARG A 124 -8.61 5.55 -11.41
CA ARG A 124 -9.88 5.79 -10.71
C ARG A 124 -9.66 6.48 -9.37
N LEU A 125 -8.66 6.05 -8.60
CA LEU A 125 -8.30 6.66 -7.32
C LEU A 125 -7.91 8.13 -7.52
N ILE A 126 -7.02 8.41 -8.47
CA ILE A 126 -6.57 9.76 -8.81
C ILE A 126 -7.76 10.63 -9.26
N ALA A 127 -8.56 10.15 -10.21
CA ALA A 127 -9.68 10.92 -10.74
C ALA A 127 -10.75 11.22 -9.66
N THR A 128 -11.04 10.24 -8.80
CA THR A 128 -12.05 10.41 -7.73
C THR A 128 -11.61 11.37 -6.64
N LEU A 129 -10.30 11.44 -6.38
CA LEU A 129 -9.75 12.24 -5.27
C LEU A 129 -9.09 13.56 -5.74
N ALA A 130 -9.08 13.86 -7.03
CA ALA A 130 -8.38 15.03 -7.58
C ALA A 130 -8.70 16.34 -6.83
N ASP A 131 -9.98 16.57 -6.54
CA ASP A 131 -10.49 17.76 -5.84
C ASP A 131 -10.80 17.48 -4.35
N HIS A 132 -10.49 16.28 -3.85
CA HIS A 132 -10.76 15.95 -2.44
C HIS A 132 -9.74 16.63 -1.52
N PRO A 133 -10.18 17.31 -0.44
CA PRO A 133 -9.28 18.07 0.41
C PRO A 133 -8.30 17.21 1.21
N VAL A 134 -8.67 15.94 1.47
CA VAL A 134 -7.92 15.02 2.34
C VAL A 134 -7.25 13.92 1.54
N GLY A 135 -8.04 13.17 0.80
CA GLY A 135 -7.63 11.94 0.11
C GLY A 135 -8.53 10.76 0.47
N GLY A 136 -8.06 9.56 0.22
CA GLY A 136 -8.84 8.35 0.45
C GLY A 136 -8.07 7.08 0.09
N LEU A 137 -8.80 5.98 -0.01
CA LEU A 137 -8.21 4.66 -0.18
C LEU A 137 -9.07 3.77 -1.06
N LEU A 138 -8.39 2.83 -1.72
CA LEU A 138 -9.07 1.75 -2.43
C LEU A 138 -9.72 0.77 -1.45
N GLY A 139 -10.82 0.19 -1.87
CA GLY A 139 -11.48 -0.89 -1.14
C GLY A 139 -12.59 -1.54 -1.92
N VAL A 140 -13.17 -2.58 -1.33
CA VAL A 140 -14.35 -3.25 -1.87
C VAL A 140 -15.42 -3.40 -0.79
N PRO A 141 -16.71 -3.21 -1.11
CA PRO A 141 -17.78 -3.49 -0.16
C PRO A 141 -17.74 -4.94 0.33
N VAL A 142 -18.09 -5.17 1.58
CA VAL A 142 -18.18 -6.52 2.14
C VAL A 142 -19.43 -7.20 1.60
N ALA A 143 -19.25 -8.32 0.89
CA ALA A 143 -20.33 -9.13 0.32
C ALA A 143 -20.85 -10.18 1.31
N ASP A 144 -19.98 -10.73 2.16
CA ASP A 144 -20.29 -11.82 3.07
C ASP A 144 -20.91 -11.35 4.39
N THR A 145 -21.58 -12.28 5.07
CA THR A 145 -22.06 -12.05 6.43
C THR A 145 -20.90 -12.00 7.42
N MET A 146 -20.75 -10.88 8.12
CA MET A 146 -19.68 -10.68 9.09
C MET A 146 -20.12 -11.06 10.50
N LYS A 147 -19.30 -11.85 11.19
CA LYS A 147 -19.51 -12.26 12.58
C LYS A 147 -18.43 -11.68 13.48
N ARG A 148 -18.82 -11.15 14.62
CA ARG A 148 -17.91 -10.84 15.70
C ARG A 148 -17.86 -12.02 16.67
N THR A 149 -16.66 -12.44 17.06
CA THR A 149 -16.45 -13.54 18.01
C THR A 149 -15.70 -13.03 19.24
N ASN A 150 -15.76 -13.82 20.33
CA ASN A 150 -14.83 -13.72 21.45
C ASN A 150 -13.51 -14.43 21.12
N GLU A 151 -12.58 -14.45 22.10
CA GLU A 151 -11.27 -15.10 21.95
C GLU A 151 -11.36 -16.63 21.77
N GLN A 152 -12.45 -17.25 22.22
CA GLN A 152 -12.72 -18.69 22.09
C GLN A 152 -13.34 -19.05 20.72
N GLY A 153 -13.61 -18.05 19.85
CA GLY A 153 -14.21 -18.24 18.54
C GLY A 153 -15.74 -18.34 18.55
N GLU A 154 -16.39 -18.12 19.68
CA GLU A 154 -17.86 -18.14 19.80
C GLU A 154 -18.46 -16.83 19.22
N VAL A 155 -19.53 -16.96 18.44
CA VAL A 155 -20.21 -15.82 17.81
C VAL A 155 -20.97 -15.02 18.86
N ILE A 156 -20.58 -13.75 19.04
CA ILE A 156 -21.24 -12.81 19.95
C ILE A 156 -22.18 -11.82 19.23
N ALA A 157 -21.95 -11.56 17.92
CA ALA A 157 -22.82 -10.70 17.14
C ALA A 157 -22.70 -10.94 15.64
N THR A 158 -23.77 -10.68 14.91
CA THR A 158 -23.72 -10.46 13.46
C THR A 158 -23.53 -8.96 13.23
N VAL A 159 -22.48 -8.58 12.50
CA VAL A 159 -22.21 -7.18 12.15
C VAL A 159 -22.92 -6.87 10.85
N SER A 160 -23.70 -5.77 10.78
CA SER A 160 -24.25 -5.31 9.51
C SER A 160 -23.10 -5.05 8.52
N ARG A 161 -23.28 -5.54 7.29
CA ARG A 161 -22.36 -5.27 6.19
C ARG A 161 -22.68 -3.96 5.45
N ASP A 162 -23.77 -3.29 5.78
CA ASP A 162 -24.15 -2.02 5.18
C ASP A 162 -23.06 -0.98 5.46
N ASN A 163 -22.52 -0.38 4.40
CA ASN A 163 -21.39 0.55 4.46
C ASN A 163 -20.09 -0.01 5.07
N LEU A 164 -19.96 -1.34 5.15
CA LEU A 164 -18.74 -1.99 5.60
C LEU A 164 -17.88 -2.34 4.38
N TRP A 165 -16.60 -1.96 4.44
CA TRP A 165 -15.64 -2.14 3.35
C TRP A 165 -14.41 -2.91 3.81
N ARG A 166 -13.84 -3.69 2.91
CA ARG A 166 -12.47 -4.19 3.06
C ARG A 166 -11.52 -3.12 2.53
N ALA A 167 -10.79 -2.46 3.42
CA ALA A 167 -9.77 -1.49 3.04
C ALA A 167 -8.61 -2.16 2.31
N MET A 168 -8.17 -1.53 1.23
CA MET A 168 -7.04 -1.98 0.42
C MET A 168 -6.04 -0.83 0.23
N THR A 169 -4.97 -1.10 -0.49
CA THR A 169 -4.01 -0.10 -0.95
C THR A 169 -3.94 -0.11 -2.48
N PRO A 170 -3.59 1.01 -3.13
CA PRO A 170 -3.05 2.26 -2.57
C PRO A 170 -4.03 3.03 -1.69
N GLN A 171 -3.47 3.69 -0.67
CA GLN A 171 -4.11 4.77 0.07
C GLN A 171 -3.44 6.08 -0.35
N MET A 172 -4.21 7.06 -0.80
CA MET A 172 -3.70 8.28 -1.43
C MET A 172 -4.11 9.52 -0.63
N PHE A 173 -3.12 10.27 -0.17
CA PHE A 173 -3.31 11.48 0.65
C PHE A 173 -2.37 12.60 0.22
N ARG A 174 -2.69 13.85 0.60
CA ARG A 174 -1.77 14.97 0.44
C ARG A 174 -0.51 14.72 1.26
N TYR A 175 0.65 15.03 0.66
CA TYR A 175 1.97 14.74 1.26
C TYR A 175 2.11 15.35 2.66
N SER A 176 1.88 16.66 2.80
CA SER A 176 2.03 17.34 4.10
C SER A 176 1.06 16.78 5.15
N LEU A 177 -0.19 16.55 4.76
CA LEU A 177 -1.22 16.05 5.66
C LEU A 177 -0.87 14.65 6.18
N LEU A 178 -0.49 13.73 5.29
CA LEU A 178 -0.11 12.36 5.68
C LEU A 178 1.15 12.35 6.55
N LYS A 179 2.17 13.14 6.17
CA LYS A 179 3.41 13.28 6.94
C LYS A 179 3.14 13.75 8.36
N GLN A 180 2.31 14.80 8.51
CA GLN A 180 1.96 15.33 9.83
C GLN A 180 1.14 14.32 10.65
N ALA A 181 0.10 13.71 10.06
CA ALA A 181 -0.75 12.74 10.77
C ALA A 181 0.05 11.53 11.29
N LEU A 182 1.00 11.02 10.50
CA LEU A 182 1.88 9.94 10.94
C LEU A 182 2.87 10.40 12.00
N ALA A 183 3.47 11.59 11.87
CA ALA A 183 4.35 12.14 12.89
C ALA A 183 3.64 12.27 14.25
N ASP A 184 2.42 12.80 14.26
CA ASP A 184 1.62 12.97 15.47
C ASP A 184 1.23 11.64 16.11
N ALA A 185 0.89 10.63 15.29
CA ALA A 185 0.61 9.28 15.80
C ALA A 185 1.85 8.66 16.44
N LEU A 186 3.01 8.74 15.77
CA LEU A 186 4.27 8.20 16.27
C LEU A 186 4.76 8.92 17.54
N ASN A 187 4.68 10.23 17.60
CA ASN A 187 5.03 11.02 18.78
C ASN A 187 4.13 10.68 19.98
N ALA A 188 2.87 10.33 19.73
CA ALA A 188 1.94 9.87 20.76
C ALA A 188 2.10 8.37 21.10
N ASN A 189 3.06 7.66 20.50
CA ASN A 189 3.25 6.19 20.61
C ASN A 189 1.99 5.40 20.23
N VAL A 190 1.20 5.89 19.25
CA VAL A 190 0.02 5.19 18.72
C VAL A 190 0.40 4.48 17.42
N MET A 191 0.34 3.15 17.45
CA MET A 191 0.57 2.33 16.26
C MET A 191 -0.70 2.28 15.41
N VAL A 192 -0.71 3.02 14.33
CA VAL A 192 -1.82 2.99 13.36
C VAL A 192 -1.68 1.79 12.41
N THR A 193 -2.80 1.22 12.03
CA THR A 193 -2.85 0.02 11.18
C THR A 193 -2.62 0.32 9.70
N ASP A 194 -3.04 1.51 9.27
CA ASP A 194 -2.90 2.02 7.90
C ASP A 194 -2.86 3.56 7.90
N GLU A 195 -2.76 4.16 6.73
CA GLU A 195 -2.66 5.61 6.56
C GLU A 195 -4.00 6.29 6.87
N ALA A 196 -5.12 5.65 6.49
CA ALA A 196 -6.46 6.17 6.78
C ALA A 196 -6.67 6.32 8.29
N ALA A 197 -6.24 5.37 9.10
CA ALA A 197 -6.33 5.46 10.56
C ALA A 197 -5.53 6.64 11.15
N ALA A 198 -4.37 6.99 10.55
CA ALA A 198 -3.63 8.18 10.97
C ALA A 198 -4.38 9.47 10.63
N ILE A 199 -4.97 9.53 9.44
CA ILE A 199 -5.76 10.65 8.95
C ILE A 199 -7.06 10.83 9.77
N GLU A 200 -7.75 9.73 10.09
CA GLU A 200 -8.94 9.73 10.97
C GLU A 200 -8.59 10.23 12.37
N ARG A 201 -7.48 9.76 12.93
CA ARG A 201 -6.96 10.24 14.23
C ARG A 201 -6.67 11.74 14.21
N ALA A 202 -6.20 12.29 13.11
CA ALA A 202 -5.98 13.72 12.92
C ALA A 202 -7.28 14.51 12.71
N GLY A 203 -8.45 13.88 12.80
CA GLY A 203 -9.77 14.52 12.70
C GLY A 203 -10.28 14.73 11.28
N HIS A 204 -9.68 14.05 10.29
CA HIS A 204 -10.09 14.12 8.89
C HIS A 204 -10.89 12.89 8.46
N THR A 205 -11.64 13.04 7.38
CA THR A 205 -12.49 11.97 6.84
C THR A 205 -11.99 11.52 5.48
N PRO A 206 -11.29 10.36 5.39
CA PRO A 206 -10.91 9.74 4.12
C PRO A 206 -12.12 9.27 3.31
N ARG A 207 -11.96 9.21 1.98
CA ARG A 207 -13.00 8.69 1.08
C ARG A 207 -12.65 7.27 0.62
N MET A 208 -13.63 6.35 0.67
CA MET A 208 -13.51 5.04 0.03
C MET A 208 -13.71 5.18 -1.49
N VAL A 209 -12.85 4.51 -2.25
CA VAL A 209 -12.93 4.40 -3.71
C VAL A 209 -12.98 2.91 -4.07
N GLU A 210 -14.03 2.50 -4.75
CA GLU A 210 -14.20 1.10 -5.13
C GLU A 210 -13.17 0.67 -6.18
N CYS A 211 -12.55 -0.48 -5.96
CA CYS A 211 -11.57 -1.09 -6.84
C CYS A 211 -11.90 -2.54 -7.16
N ARG A 212 -11.08 -3.15 -8.01
CA ARG A 212 -11.17 -4.58 -8.34
C ARG A 212 -10.89 -5.44 -7.10
N ALA A 213 -11.64 -6.52 -6.93
CA ALA A 213 -11.50 -7.43 -5.80
C ALA A 213 -10.23 -8.30 -5.88
N ASP A 214 -9.61 -8.38 -7.07
CA ASP A 214 -8.39 -9.13 -7.35
C ASP A 214 -7.08 -8.45 -6.87
N ASN A 215 -7.14 -7.19 -6.40
CA ASN A 215 -6.02 -6.51 -5.73
C ASN A 215 -5.77 -7.12 -4.33
N ILE A 216 -5.53 -8.43 -4.30
CA ILE A 216 -5.36 -9.18 -3.05
C ILE A 216 -4.03 -8.92 -2.37
N LYS A 217 -3.99 -9.13 -1.06
CA LYS A 217 -2.76 -9.08 -0.25
C LYS A 217 -2.28 -10.51 0.01
N ILE A 218 -1.09 -10.85 -0.44
CA ILE A 218 -0.46 -12.13 -0.15
C ILE A 218 -0.12 -12.17 1.35
N THR A 219 -0.81 -13.06 2.07
CA THR A 219 -0.68 -13.24 3.52
C THR A 219 -0.47 -14.69 3.91
N ARG A 220 -0.90 -15.63 3.07
CA ARG A 220 -0.80 -17.07 3.22
C ARG A 220 -0.26 -17.72 1.95
N PRO A 221 0.28 -18.94 2.00
CA PRO A 221 0.80 -19.65 0.82
C PRO A 221 -0.21 -19.78 -0.32
N GLU A 222 -1.47 -20.05 -0.01
CA GLU A 222 -2.55 -20.21 -1.00
C GLU A 222 -2.84 -18.91 -1.79
N ASP A 223 -2.54 -17.73 -1.23
CA ASP A 223 -2.71 -16.45 -1.90
C ASP A 223 -1.77 -16.30 -3.09
N LEU A 224 -0.62 -17.00 -3.12
CA LEU A 224 0.32 -16.98 -4.25
C LEU A 224 -0.32 -17.55 -5.52
N THR A 225 -0.93 -18.74 -5.42
CA THR A 225 -1.62 -19.36 -6.55
C THR A 225 -2.73 -18.48 -7.10
N LEU A 226 -3.51 -17.86 -6.19
CA LEU A 226 -4.58 -16.96 -6.59
C LEU A 226 -4.03 -15.68 -7.27
N ALA A 227 -2.93 -15.12 -6.75
CA ALA A 227 -2.26 -13.97 -7.35
C ALA A 227 -1.72 -14.30 -8.75
N GLU A 228 -1.16 -15.52 -8.94
CA GLU A 228 -0.66 -16.00 -10.23
C GLU A 228 -1.77 -16.04 -11.29
N MET A 229 -2.94 -16.58 -10.93
CA MET A 229 -4.12 -16.59 -11.81
C MET A 229 -4.59 -15.19 -12.19
N TYR A 230 -4.60 -14.25 -11.22
CA TYR A 230 -4.99 -12.87 -11.50
C TYR A 230 -3.99 -12.14 -12.40
N LEU A 231 -2.68 -12.32 -12.18
CA LEU A 231 -1.66 -11.72 -13.03
C LEU A 231 -1.73 -12.23 -14.46
N ALA A 232 -1.86 -13.55 -14.65
CA ALA A 232 -2.01 -14.14 -15.97
C ALA A 232 -3.22 -13.56 -16.73
N ARG A 233 -4.36 -13.45 -16.06
CA ARG A 233 -5.57 -12.84 -16.65
C ARG A 233 -5.38 -11.35 -17.01
N GLN A 234 -4.66 -10.60 -16.18
CA GLN A 234 -4.39 -9.17 -16.42
C GLN A 234 -3.42 -8.93 -17.60
N GLU A 235 -2.66 -9.94 -18.01
CA GLU A 235 -1.81 -9.88 -19.23
C GLU A 235 -2.61 -10.12 -20.51
N GLU A 236 -3.79 -10.73 -20.41
CA GLU A 236 -4.70 -10.99 -21.53
C GLU A 236 -5.67 -9.83 -21.81
N GLU A 237 -5.84 -8.90 -20.87
CA GLU A 237 -6.72 -7.71 -20.97
C GLU A 237 -6.00 -6.54 -21.66
#